data_ad98e6d56b7680854bf779b92e725f3d
#
_entry.id   ad98e6d56b7680854bf779b92e725f3d
#
_cell.length_a   1.000
_cell.length_b   1.000
_cell.length_c   1.000
_cell.angle_alpha   90.00
_cell.angle_beta   90.00
_cell.angle_gamma   90.00
#
_symmetry.space_group_name_H-M   'P 1'
#
loop_
_entity.id
_entity.type
_entity.pdbx_description
1 polymer ?
#
loop_
_entity_poly.entity_id
_entity_poly.type
_entity_poly.pdbx_seq_one_letter_code
_entity_poly.pdbx_strand_id
1 'polypeptide(L)'
;NFSREPVRRNELIIGVGYDSDTELVKTLITDIIESDDRILKDREMTVRLNELGASSINFVVRIWSKSGDLQNVYWDVLERIKRDFDANGISFPYPQMDVNFKKVKEAD
;
A
#
# COMPACT_ATOMS: atom_id res chain seq x y z
N ASN A 1 24.04 16.11 17.74
CA ASN A 1 24.65 15.38 17.44
C ASN A 1 24.81 14.86 16.09
N PHE A 2 25.90 14.79 15.73
CA PHE A 2 26.20 14.61 14.44
C PHE A 2 26.16 13.24 14.02
N SER A 3 26.14 12.37 14.92
CA SER A 3 26.17 10.98 14.55
C SER A 3 24.75 10.50 14.30
N ARG A 4 23.77 11.36 14.40
CA ARG A 4 22.43 10.92 14.22
C ARG A 4 22.19 10.62 12.76
N GLU A 5 21.66 9.44 12.48
CA GLU A 5 21.37 9.08 11.14
C GLU A 5 20.17 9.83 10.65
N PRO A 6 20.15 10.33 9.42
CA PRO A 6 18.97 10.98 8.90
C PRO A 6 17.85 9.99 8.72
N VAL A 7 16.63 10.49 8.82
CA VAL A 7 15.43 9.67 8.61
C VAL A 7 14.65 10.23 7.43
N ARG A 8 13.91 9.35 6.76
CA ARG A 8 13.14 9.74 5.60
C ARG A 8 11.79 9.01 5.62
N ARG A 9 10.87 9.53 4.85
CA ARG A 9 9.52 9.01 4.81
C ARG A 9 9.26 8.30 3.49
N ASN A 10 8.66 7.12 3.57
CA ASN A 10 8.08 6.44 2.42
C ASN A 10 6.61 6.81 2.32
N GLU A 11 6.13 6.87 1.09
CA GLU A 11 4.70 7.00 0.85
C GLU A 11 4.31 5.94 -0.16
N LEU A 12 3.34 5.09 0.22
CA LEU A 12 2.84 4.07 -0.66
C LEU A 12 1.37 4.32 -0.91
N ILE A 13 0.93 4.11 -2.15
CA ILE A 13 -0.48 4.19 -2.50
C ILE A 13 -0.92 2.78 -2.82
N ILE A 14 -1.87 2.27 -2.04
CA ILE A 14 -2.32 0.89 -2.17
C ILE A 14 -3.77 0.89 -2.63
N GLY A 15 -4.01 0.35 -3.82
CA GLY A 15 -5.35 0.31 -4.38
C GLY A 15 -5.96 -1.06 -4.21
N VAL A 16 -7.19 -1.11 -3.72
CA VAL A 16 -7.92 -2.37 -3.53
C VAL A 16 -9.30 -2.24 -4.16
N GLY A 17 -9.95 -3.37 -4.36
CA GLY A 17 -11.28 -3.39 -4.95
C GLY A 17 -12.32 -2.71 -4.08
N TYR A 18 -13.37 -2.21 -4.72
CA TYR A 18 -14.42 -1.49 -3.99
C TYR A 18 -15.19 -2.38 -3.03
N ASP A 19 -15.14 -3.70 -3.21
CA ASP A 19 -15.82 -4.62 -2.31
C ASP A 19 -14.95 -5.01 -1.12
N SER A 20 -13.79 -4.40 -0.97
CA SER A 20 -12.89 -4.72 0.13
C SER A 20 -13.40 -4.15 1.45
N ASP A 21 -13.15 -4.89 2.53
CA ASP A 21 -13.45 -4.41 3.87
C ASP A 21 -12.35 -3.42 4.26
N THR A 22 -12.69 -2.14 4.31
CA THR A 22 -11.69 -1.10 4.53
C THR A 22 -11.05 -1.19 5.91
N GLU A 23 -11.79 -1.66 6.92
CA GLU A 23 -11.21 -1.80 8.25
C GLU A 23 -10.19 -2.95 8.27
N LEU A 24 -10.49 -4.02 7.55
CA LEU A 24 -9.55 -5.12 7.45
C LEU A 24 -8.28 -4.67 6.72
N VAL A 25 -8.42 -3.90 5.65
CA VAL A 25 -7.26 -3.38 4.92
C VAL A 25 -6.38 -2.57 5.86
N LYS A 26 -6.97 -1.67 6.63
CA LYS A 26 -6.19 -0.85 7.54
C LYS A 26 -5.51 -1.68 8.62
N THR A 27 -6.21 -2.68 9.13
CA THR A 27 -5.65 -3.55 10.16
C THR A 27 -4.46 -4.33 9.62
N LEU A 28 -4.59 -4.89 8.42
CA LEU A 28 -3.49 -5.67 7.83
C LEU A 28 -2.26 -4.81 7.60
N ILE A 29 -2.45 -3.61 7.08
CA ILE A 29 -1.32 -2.71 6.83
C ILE A 29 -0.69 -2.30 8.16
N THR A 30 -1.51 -1.96 9.15
CA THR A 30 -0.99 -1.55 10.45
C THR A 30 -0.19 -2.66 11.10
N ASP A 31 -0.68 -3.90 11.01
CA ASP A 31 0.04 -5.03 11.59
C ASP A 31 1.41 -5.24 10.91
N ILE A 32 1.47 -5.07 9.61
CA ILE A 32 2.74 -5.17 8.89
C ILE A 32 3.71 -4.11 9.39
N ILE A 33 3.24 -2.87 9.54
CA ILE A 33 4.09 -1.78 9.99
C ILE A 33 4.56 -2.02 11.41
N GLU A 34 3.66 -2.46 12.29
CA GLU A 34 4.02 -2.66 13.69
C GLU A 34 5.04 -3.77 13.86
N SER A 35 5.07 -4.71 12.93
CA SER A 35 5.98 -5.84 13.03
C SER A 35 7.36 -5.56 12.44
N ASP A 36 7.56 -4.40 11.82
CA ASP A 36 8.84 -4.08 11.19
C ASP A 36 9.61 -3.12 12.08
N ASP A 37 10.68 -3.61 12.69
CA ASP A 37 11.44 -2.82 13.65
C ASP A 37 12.19 -1.65 13.02
N ARG A 38 12.35 -1.65 11.70
CA ARG A 38 13.02 -0.54 11.01
C ARG A 38 12.13 0.68 10.88
N ILE A 39 10.80 0.49 11.00
CA ILE A 39 9.86 1.59 10.90
C ILE A 39 9.79 2.27 12.25
N LEU A 40 10.01 3.59 12.24
CA LEU A 40 10.10 4.35 13.48
C LEU A 40 8.69 4.61 14.01
N LYS A 41 8.45 4.13 15.22
CA LYS A 41 7.09 4.20 15.79
C LYS A 41 6.87 5.49 16.56
N ASP A 42 7.93 6.26 16.80
CA ASP A 42 7.81 7.55 17.47
C ASP A 42 7.55 8.67 16.47
N ARG A 43 7.40 8.33 15.21
CA ARG A 43 7.05 9.30 14.19
C ARG A 43 5.65 9.05 13.70
N GLU A 44 5.11 10.02 13.00
CA GLU A 44 3.79 9.90 12.45
C GLU A 44 3.68 8.67 11.56
N MET A 45 2.59 7.94 11.70
CA MET A 45 2.32 6.80 10.86
C MET A 45 0.95 7.00 10.29
N THR A 46 0.82 6.99 8.98
CA THR A 46 -0.45 7.24 8.32
C THR A 46 -0.88 5.99 7.58
N VAL A 47 -2.10 5.53 7.85
CA VAL A 47 -2.74 4.45 7.08
C VAL A 47 -4.19 4.89 6.94
N ARG A 48 -4.51 5.54 5.83
CA ARG A 48 -5.83 6.14 5.66
C ARG A 48 -6.38 5.89 4.26
N LEU A 49 -7.70 5.77 4.18
CA LEU A 49 -8.34 5.78 2.88
C LEU A 49 -8.17 7.19 2.34
N ASN A 50 -7.59 7.32 1.17
CA ASN A 50 -7.19 8.60 0.63
C ASN A 50 -7.95 9.01 -0.62
N GLU A 51 -8.46 8.05 -1.38
CA GLU A 51 -9.12 8.39 -2.61
C GLU A 51 -10.10 7.30 -3.02
N LEU A 52 -11.25 7.71 -3.50
CA LEU A 52 -12.20 6.79 -4.12
C LEU A 52 -12.00 6.94 -5.63
N GLY A 53 -11.16 6.08 -6.17
CA GLY A 53 -10.77 6.18 -7.57
C GLY A 53 -11.78 5.56 -8.51
N ALA A 54 -11.47 5.60 -9.79
CA ALA A 54 -12.39 5.09 -10.81
C ALA A 54 -12.58 3.59 -10.71
N SER A 55 -11.53 2.86 -10.35
CA SER A 55 -11.58 1.40 -10.30
C SER A 55 -11.15 0.84 -8.97
N SER A 56 -10.68 1.67 -8.07
CA SER A 56 -10.12 1.19 -6.81
C SER A 56 -10.33 2.20 -5.71
N ILE A 57 -10.34 1.68 -4.48
CA ILE A 57 -10.24 2.51 -3.29
C ILE A 57 -8.77 2.59 -2.98
N ASN A 58 -8.22 3.78 -2.86
CA ASN A 58 -6.79 3.94 -2.68
C ASN A 58 -6.47 4.40 -1.26
N PHE A 59 -5.58 3.65 -0.61
CA PHE A 59 -5.12 3.98 0.73
C PHE A 59 -3.74 4.60 0.64
N VAL A 60 -3.46 5.57 1.49
CA VAL A 60 -2.13 6.15 1.58
C VAL A 60 -1.47 5.62 2.84
N VAL A 61 -0.22 5.22 2.70
CA VAL A 61 0.58 4.69 3.81
C VAL A 61 1.84 5.55 3.88
N ARG A 62 2.06 6.19 5.03
CA ARG A 62 3.25 7.02 5.22
C ARG A 62 3.98 6.52 6.46
N ILE A 63 5.23 6.15 6.27
CA ILE A 63 6.02 5.55 7.34
C ILE A 63 7.45 6.09 7.26
N TRP A 64 8.09 6.17 8.40
CA TRP A 64 9.44 6.74 8.50
C TRP A 64 10.44 5.65 8.87
N SER A 65 11.64 5.77 8.34
CA SER A 65 12.73 4.87 8.68
C SER A 65 14.04 5.64 8.56
N LYS A 66 15.13 5.03 9.00
CA LYS A 66 16.44 5.58 8.70
C LYS A 66 16.63 5.60 7.21
N SER A 67 17.35 6.61 6.72
CA SER A 67 17.58 6.75 5.29
C SER A 67 18.15 5.49 4.66
N GLY A 68 19.04 4.80 5.35
CA GLY A 68 19.65 3.60 4.81
C GLY A 68 18.71 2.44 4.67
N ASP A 69 17.57 2.47 5.38
CA ASP A 69 16.57 1.41 5.32
C ASP A 69 15.42 1.73 4.38
N LEU A 70 15.38 2.94 3.84
CA LEU A 70 14.20 3.42 3.14
C LEU A 70 13.73 2.49 2.04
N GLN A 71 14.64 2.10 1.16
CA GLN A 71 14.27 1.31 0.01
C GLN A 71 13.91 -0.13 0.39
N ASN A 72 14.66 -0.71 1.31
CA ASN A 72 14.35 -2.08 1.73
C ASN A 72 13.03 -2.14 2.49
N VAL A 73 12.73 -1.13 3.30
CA VAL A 73 11.43 -1.07 3.96
C VAL A 73 10.32 -0.96 2.94
N TYR A 74 10.49 -0.13 1.92
CA TYR A 74 9.48 0.03 0.88
C TYR A 74 9.20 -1.31 0.20
N TRP A 75 10.26 -2.00 -0.24
CA TRP A 75 10.10 -3.26 -0.93
C TRP A 75 9.47 -4.33 -0.04
N ASP A 76 9.93 -4.43 1.19
CA ASP A 76 9.46 -5.49 2.07
C ASP A 76 8.02 -5.27 2.50
N VAL A 77 7.65 -4.03 2.78
CA VAL A 77 6.27 -3.71 3.13
C VAL A 77 5.36 -4.00 1.95
N LEU A 78 5.78 -3.64 0.75
CA LEU A 78 4.98 -3.88 -0.44
C LEU A 78 4.74 -5.37 -0.65
N GLU A 79 5.77 -6.19 -0.49
CA GLU A 79 5.63 -7.62 -0.64
C GLU A 79 4.75 -8.23 0.43
N ARG A 80 4.87 -7.74 1.67
CA ARG A 80 4.03 -8.23 2.74
C ARG A 80 2.57 -7.87 2.51
N ILE A 81 2.32 -6.67 2.01
CA ILE A 81 0.96 -6.26 1.69
C ILE A 81 0.37 -7.21 0.65
N LYS A 82 1.11 -7.50 -0.40
CA LYS A 82 0.60 -8.39 -1.44
C LYS A 82 0.28 -9.76 -0.86
N ARG A 83 1.20 -10.31 -0.07
CA ARG A 83 1.01 -11.64 0.48
C ARG A 83 -0.15 -11.70 1.46
N ASP A 84 -0.22 -10.73 2.37
CA ASP A 84 -1.23 -10.76 3.40
C ASP A 84 -2.61 -10.44 2.84
N PHE A 85 -2.68 -9.56 1.84
CA PHE A 85 -3.96 -9.26 1.20
C PHE A 85 -4.46 -10.49 0.45
N ASP A 86 -3.58 -11.17 -0.29
CA ASP A 86 -3.99 -12.40 -0.97
C ASP A 86 -4.51 -13.43 0.01
N ALA A 87 -3.85 -13.55 1.15
CA ALA A 87 -4.24 -14.55 2.15
C ALA A 87 -5.56 -14.20 2.82
N ASN A 88 -5.97 -12.95 2.76
CA ASN A 88 -7.19 -12.50 3.41
C ASN A 88 -8.29 -12.11 2.42
N GLY A 89 -8.14 -12.48 1.17
CA GLY A 89 -9.21 -12.28 0.18
C GLY A 89 -9.38 -10.86 -0.30
N ILE A 90 -8.38 -10.01 -0.11
CA ILE A 90 -8.43 -8.64 -0.61
C ILE A 90 -7.80 -8.62 -1.98
N SER A 91 -8.53 -8.13 -2.97
CA SER A 91 -8.02 -8.15 -4.33
C SER A 91 -7.51 -6.79 -4.76
N PHE A 92 -6.55 -6.82 -5.67
CA PHE A 92 -6.02 -5.62 -6.30
C PHE A 92 -6.67 -5.55 -7.68
N PRO A 93 -7.48 -4.54 -7.92
CA PRO A 93 -8.22 -4.50 -9.19
C PRO A 93 -7.28 -4.20 -10.34
N TYR A 94 -7.59 -4.75 -11.47
CA TYR A 94 -6.89 -4.40 -12.67
C TYR A 94 -7.32 -3.01 -13.09
N PRO A 95 -6.47 -2.25 -13.76
CA PRO A 95 -6.88 -0.97 -14.30
C PRO A 95 -8.07 -1.16 -15.22
N GLN A 96 -9.07 -0.30 -15.08
CA GLN A 96 -10.20 -0.37 -15.96
C GLN A 96 -9.88 0.36 -17.20
N MET A 97 -9.75 -0.37 -18.29
CA MET A 97 -9.52 0.26 -19.51
C MET A 97 -10.82 0.32 -20.22
N ASP A 98 -10.90 1.21 -21.13
CA ASP A 98 -12.03 1.25 -21.92
C ASP A 98 -11.93 0.14 -22.85
N VAL A 99 -12.58 -0.87 -22.52
CA VAL A 99 -12.37 -2.01 -23.24
C VAL A 99 -13.23 -2.22 -24.35
N ASN A 100 -13.76 -1.24 -24.79
CA ASN A 100 -14.49 -1.45 -25.88
C ASN A 100 -13.76 -1.92 -26.93
N PHE A 101 -12.52 -1.72 -26.73
CA PHE A 101 -11.74 -2.21 -27.68
C PHE A 101 -11.93 -3.62 -27.79
N LYS A 102 -12.49 -4.15 -26.90
CA LYS A 102 -12.57 -5.44 -27.02
C LYS A 102 -13.68 -5.79 -27.77
N LYS A 103 -14.34 -5.01 -28.04
CA LYS A 103 -15.27 -5.31 -28.67
C LYS A 103 -15.03 -5.25 -29.95
N VAL A 104 -14.29 -5.16 -30.14
CA VAL A 104 -13.92 -5.19 -31.06
C VAL A 104 -13.59 -6.10 -31.59
N LYS A 105 -13.56 -6.42 -31.38
CA LYS A 105 -13.26 -7.16 -31.72
C LYS A 105 -13.67 -7.89 -31.90
N GLU A 106 -14.24 -7.99 -31.81
CA GLU A 106 -14.58 -8.63 -31.97
C GLU A 106 -14.91 -8.93 -32.71
N ALA A 107 -15.06 -8.81 -33.08
CA ALA A 107 -15.25 -9.06 -33.77
C ALA A 107 -15.19 -9.58 -34.38
N ASP A 108 -15.22 -9.67 -34.47
CA ASP A 108 -14.99 -10.13 -34.91
C ASP A 108 -15.01 -10.58 -35.19
#